data_cf27ed36d5f343d93c5e49546f803325
#
_entry.id   cf27ed36d5f343d93c5e49546f803325
#
_cell.length_a   1.000
_cell.length_b   1.000
_cell.length_c   1.000
_cell.angle_alpha   90.00
_cell.angle_beta   90.00
_cell.angle_gamma   90.00
#
_symmetry.space_group_name_H-M   'P 1'
#
loop_
_entity.id
_entity.type
_entity.pdbx_description
1 polymer ?
#
loop_
_entity_poly.entity_id
_entity_poly.type
_entity_poly.pdbx_seq_one_letter_code
_entity_poly.pdbx_strand_id
1 'polypeptide(L)'
;MIKHKSDIIGLFAQHKVAANLLMLMILLAGLASLTKLNTQFFPNFILDRITVQVEWRGASSEDIEEAISSRIEQELRTIDYVKKMTSTSSSGSSVVSLKFEEGTEMGAALDQVKEQISQLRNLPSDAEIPKVSLVSRYEHIARLLITTEGDLEELRYFVHEAEQQLLNRGISRVSVTGLPEEEMAIQLSTQKLESLGLDLNDVGDRISELSRDLPAGEVGSADAARTLRSLDQRRDADAFSQLPLKIDYSGRLVLLDDVADIERRPMSNQVSLLYRDKPAVEIRLQRTESADSLESAKILEDWLAETTPNLPKGVTLEVYDASWKQIAERMNLLLTNGLGVLVLVIGILFLFF
;
A
#
# COMPACT_ATOMS: atom_id res chain seq x y z
N MET A 1 1.34 6.05 -73.68
CA MET A 1 1.33 4.73 -73.05
C MET A 1 1.29 4.96 -71.57
N ILE A 2 0.09 5.09 -70.97
CA ILE A 2 -0.11 5.33 -69.55
C ILE A 2 -0.17 3.97 -68.85
N LYS A 3 0.87 3.65 -68.07
CA LYS A 3 0.95 2.44 -67.26
C LYS A 3 -0.11 2.50 -66.16
N HIS A 4 -1.18 1.70 -66.30
CA HIS A 4 -2.17 1.49 -65.23
C HIS A 4 -1.43 0.95 -64.01
N LYS A 5 -1.29 1.78 -62.98
CA LYS A 5 -1.13 1.29 -61.64
C LYS A 5 -2.34 0.44 -61.33
N SER A 6 -2.14 -0.85 -61.14
CA SER A 6 -3.19 -1.77 -60.68
C SER A 6 -3.75 -1.20 -59.37
N ASP A 7 -4.89 -0.55 -59.43
CA ASP A 7 -5.64 -0.02 -58.26
C ASP A 7 -5.99 -1.24 -57.42
N ILE A 8 -5.43 -1.34 -56.23
CA ILE A 8 -5.74 -2.38 -55.25
C ILE A 8 -7.29 -2.41 -55.05
N ILE A 9 -7.94 -1.24 -55.04
CA ILE A 9 -9.41 -1.08 -54.97
C ILE A 9 -10.10 -1.76 -56.15
N GLY A 10 -9.57 -1.61 -57.40
CA GLY A 10 -10.13 -2.24 -58.58
C GLY A 10 -10.03 -3.77 -58.54
N LEU A 11 -8.97 -4.31 -57.94
CA LEU A 11 -8.80 -5.75 -57.80
C LEU A 11 -9.81 -6.36 -56.84
N PHE A 12 -10.08 -5.70 -55.71
CA PHE A 12 -11.13 -6.13 -54.78
C PHE A 12 -12.57 -5.91 -55.29
N ALA A 13 -12.79 -4.87 -56.07
CA ALA A 13 -14.10 -4.64 -56.70
C ALA A 13 -14.44 -5.68 -57.76
N GLN A 14 -13.45 -6.27 -58.47
CA GLN A 14 -13.66 -7.29 -59.50
C GLN A 14 -13.75 -8.72 -58.92
N HIS A 15 -13.22 -8.97 -57.77
CA HIS A 15 -13.20 -10.30 -57.12
C HIS A 15 -14.06 -10.37 -55.87
N LYS A 16 -15.34 -10.72 -56.04
CA LYS A 16 -16.30 -10.84 -54.90
C LYS A 16 -15.80 -11.71 -53.73
N VAL A 17 -15.09 -12.80 -54.06
CA VAL A 17 -14.53 -13.70 -53.05
C VAL A 17 -13.42 -13.03 -52.25
N ALA A 18 -12.54 -12.27 -52.88
CA ALA A 18 -11.46 -11.54 -52.23
C ALA A 18 -12.01 -10.42 -51.31
N ALA A 19 -13.04 -9.70 -51.79
CA ALA A 19 -13.71 -8.68 -51.00
C ALA A 19 -14.37 -9.25 -49.72
N ASN A 20 -15.08 -10.37 -49.86
CA ASN A 20 -15.73 -11.04 -48.69
C ASN A 20 -14.71 -11.61 -47.71
N LEU A 21 -13.57 -12.12 -48.19
CA LEU A 21 -12.52 -12.67 -47.38
C LEU A 21 -11.79 -11.55 -46.59
N LEU A 22 -11.58 -10.40 -47.25
CA LEU A 22 -11.05 -9.20 -46.59
C LEU A 22 -12.00 -8.67 -45.51
N MET A 23 -13.28 -8.62 -45.82
CA MET A 23 -14.32 -8.21 -44.87
C MET A 23 -14.32 -9.13 -43.64
N LEU A 24 -14.31 -10.45 -43.88
CA LEU A 24 -14.25 -11.44 -42.78
C LEU A 24 -12.99 -11.29 -41.94
N MET A 25 -11.83 -11.06 -42.59
CA MET A 25 -10.57 -10.86 -41.91
C MET A 25 -10.59 -9.60 -41.02
N ILE A 26 -11.16 -8.49 -41.51
CA ILE A 26 -11.31 -7.23 -40.74
C ILE A 26 -12.25 -7.45 -39.55
N LEU A 27 -13.36 -8.17 -39.74
CA LEU A 27 -14.28 -8.48 -38.66
C LEU A 27 -13.65 -9.35 -37.58
N LEU A 28 -12.91 -10.40 -37.97
CA LEU A 28 -12.20 -11.26 -37.04
C LEU A 28 -11.07 -10.51 -36.31
N ALA A 29 -10.32 -9.67 -37.01
CA ALA A 29 -9.30 -8.83 -36.41
C ALA A 29 -9.90 -7.81 -35.42
N GLY A 30 -11.05 -7.19 -35.77
CA GLY A 30 -11.80 -6.31 -34.89
C GLY A 30 -12.29 -7.03 -33.62
N LEU A 31 -12.85 -8.23 -33.79
CA LEU A 31 -13.30 -9.05 -32.65
C LEU A 31 -12.12 -9.46 -31.73
N ALA A 32 -11.01 -9.86 -32.32
CA ALA A 32 -9.79 -10.18 -31.55
C ALA A 32 -9.19 -8.95 -30.86
N SER A 33 -9.35 -7.75 -31.43
CA SER A 33 -8.88 -6.51 -30.81
C SER A 33 -9.73 -6.10 -29.60
N LEU A 34 -11.03 -6.42 -29.59
CA LEU A 34 -11.93 -6.15 -28.46
C LEU A 34 -11.46 -6.86 -27.18
N THR A 35 -10.89 -8.07 -27.29
CA THR A 35 -10.39 -8.83 -26.13
C THR A 35 -9.07 -8.30 -25.57
N LYS A 36 -8.40 -7.38 -26.27
CA LYS A 36 -7.12 -6.78 -25.86
C LYS A 36 -7.26 -5.31 -25.44
N LEU A 37 -8.50 -4.79 -25.43
CA LEU A 37 -8.74 -3.42 -24.97
C LEU A 37 -8.52 -3.32 -23.47
N ASN A 38 -7.50 -2.55 -23.07
CA ASN A 38 -7.28 -2.19 -21.67
C ASN A 38 -8.25 -1.07 -21.28
N THR A 39 -9.12 -1.31 -20.31
CA THR A 39 -10.14 -0.36 -19.87
C THR A 39 -9.63 0.50 -18.73
N GLN A 40 -9.43 1.79 -18.99
CA GLN A 40 -8.95 2.76 -18.02
C GLN A 40 -9.88 3.96 -17.94
N PHE A 41 -10.01 4.54 -16.75
CA PHE A 41 -10.85 5.74 -16.55
C PHE A 41 -10.13 7.01 -17.02
N PHE A 42 -8.82 7.09 -16.78
CA PHE A 42 -7.95 8.18 -17.22
C PHE A 42 -6.79 7.64 -18.05
N PRO A 43 -6.25 8.42 -19.01
CA PRO A 43 -5.05 8.04 -19.71
C PRO A 43 -3.86 7.94 -18.73
N ASN A 44 -2.97 6.99 -18.97
CA ASN A 44 -1.78 6.77 -18.15
C ASN A 44 -0.88 8.00 -18.19
N PHE A 45 -0.73 8.68 -17.06
CA PHE A 45 0.30 9.69 -16.85
C PHE A 45 1.36 9.09 -15.93
N ILE A 46 2.42 8.55 -16.51
CA ILE A 46 3.54 8.03 -15.73
C ILE A 46 4.09 9.18 -14.88
N LEU A 47 4.03 9.03 -13.57
CA LEU A 47 4.69 9.94 -12.65
C LEU A 47 6.14 9.51 -12.56
N ASP A 48 6.98 10.04 -13.48
CA ASP A 48 8.44 9.83 -13.45
C ASP A 48 9.04 10.55 -12.25
N ARG A 49 8.75 10.02 -11.05
CA ARG A 49 9.14 10.66 -9.78
C ARG A 49 9.64 9.64 -8.77
N ILE A 50 10.79 9.95 -8.17
CA ILE A 50 11.35 9.22 -7.05
C ILE A 50 11.34 10.14 -5.84
N THR A 51 10.99 9.59 -4.66
CA THR A 51 11.05 10.32 -3.38
C THR A 51 12.04 9.64 -2.44
N VAL A 52 12.80 10.47 -1.73
CA VAL A 52 13.65 10.09 -0.62
C VAL A 52 13.06 10.70 0.64
N GLN A 53 12.67 9.88 1.58
CA GLN A 53 12.10 10.31 2.86
C GLN A 53 13.02 9.90 4.01
N VAL A 54 13.22 10.82 4.95
CA VAL A 54 13.97 10.58 6.19
C VAL A 54 13.16 11.11 7.35
N GLU A 55 12.99 10.31 8.39
CA GLU A 55 12.36 10.71 9.65
C GLU A 55 13.44 10.95 10.71
N TRP A 56 13.32 12.07 11.41
CA TRP A 56 14.15 12.41 12.56
C TRP A 56 13.29 13.03 13.64
N ARG A 57 12.75 12.20 14.48
CA ARG A 57 11.77 12.60 15.52
C ARG A 57 12.40 13.57 16.49
N GLY A 58 11.66 14.65 16.80
CA GLY A 58 12.08 15.69 17.74
C GLY A 58 12.95 16.79 17.16
N ALA A 59 13.41 16.67 15.90
CA ALA A 59 14.16 17.71 15.23
C ALA A 59 13.24 18.82 14.70
N SER A 60 13.73 20.08 14.72
CA SER A 60 13.04 21.21 14.10
C SER A 60 13.13 21.15 12.56
N SER A 61 12.32 21.92 11.86
CA SER A 61 12.40 22.00 10.39
C SER A 61 13.74 22.59 9.90
N GLU A 62 14.35 23.48 10.67
CA GLU A 62 15.67 24.05 10.37
C GLU A 62 16.78 22.98 10.50
N ASP A 63 16.78 22.20 11.60
CA ASP A 63 17.74 21.12 11.81
C ASP A 63 17.63 20.09 10.68
N ILE A 64 16.40 19.74 10.27
CA ILE A 64 16.15 18.80 9.19
C ILE A 64 16.65 19.35 7.84
N GLU A 65 16.45 20.62 7.57
CA GLU A 65 16.93 21.23 6.34
C GLU A 65 18.47 21.22 6.27
N GLU A 66 19.14 21.63 7.34
CA GLU A 66 20.61 21.72 7.36
C GLU A 66 21.29 20.36 7.41
N ALA A 67 20.82 19.47 8.31
CA ALA A 67 21.49 18.20 8.57
C ALA A 67 21.07 17.06 7.61
N ILE A 68 19.89 17.14 6.99
CA ILE A 68 19.34 16.07 6.14
C ILE A 68 19.07 16.55 4.73
N SER A 69 18.13 17.48 4.54
CA SER A 69 17.64 17.84 3.20
C SER A 69 18.74 18.37 2.30
N SER A 70 19.54 19.32 2.78
CA SER A 70 20.64 19.93 2.00
C SER A 70 21.71 18.91 1.60
N ARG A 71 21.98 17.92 2.45
CA ARG A 71 22.95 16.85 2.15
C ARG A 71 22.43 15.88 1.10
N ILE A 72 21.18 15.48 1.22
CA ILE A 72 20.52 14.63 0.22
C ILE A 72 20.47 15.35 -1.13
N GLU A 73 20.11 16.65 -1.15
CA GLU A 73 20.09 17.43 -2.38
C GLU A 73 21.46 17.51 -3.05
N GLN A 74 22.52 17.70 -2.27
CA GLN A 74 23.88 17.75 -2.81
C GLN A 74 24.26 16.44 -3.50
N GLU A 75 23.98 15.31 -2.86
CA GLU A 75 24.32 14.00 -3.39
C GLU A 75 23.50 13.66 -4.64
N LEU A 76 22.22 14.03 -4.65
CA LEU A 76 21.33 13.74 -5.76
C LEU A 76 21.46 14.70 -6.96
N ARG A 77 22.25 15.77 -6.87
CA ARG A 77 22.51 16.68 -8.00
C ARG A 77 23.23 16.02 -9.18
N THR A 78 23.92 14.94 -8.93
CA THR A 78 24.68 14.19 -9.94
C THR A 78 23.84 13.18 -10.73
N ILE A 79 22.58 13.02 -10.35
CA ILE A 79 21.66 12.08 -11.00
C ILE A 79 21.25 12.61 -12.38
N ASP A 80 21.43 11.80 -13.41
CA ASP A 80 21.06 12.12 -14.78
C ASP A 80 19.55 12.15 -15.01
N TYR A 81 19.12 12.91 -16.03
CA TYR A 81 17.72 13.02 -16.45
C TYR A 81 16.75 13.59 -15.41
N VAL A 82 17.25 14.23 -14.36
CA VAL A 82 16.41 14.91 -13.38
C VAL A 82 15.94 16.27 -13.94
N LYS A 83 14.65 16.37 -14.22
CA LYS A 83 14.01 17.61 -14.70
C LYS A 83 13.80 18.61 -13.59
N LYS A 84 13.48 18.17 -12.39
CA LYS A 84 13.20 19.02 -11.23
C LYS A 84 13.44 18.26 -9.93
N MET A 85 14.14 18.90 -9.00
CA MET A 85 14.27 18.45 -7.61
C MET A 85 13.53 19.44 -6.71
N THR A 86 12.78 18.94 -5.74
CA THR A 86 12.11 19.72 -4.70
C THR A 86 12.27 19.00 -3.37
N SER A 87 12.59 19.75 -2.33
CA SER A 87 12.66 19.27 -0.96
C SER A 87 11.61 19.96 -0.09
N THR A 88 11.17 19.26 0.91
CA THR A 88 10.26 19.75 1.93
C THR A 88 10.78 19.29 3.28
N SER A 89 11.17 20.25 4.11
CA SER A 89 11.62 20.05 5.49
C SER A 89 10.50 20.45 6.45
N SER A 90 10.05 19.51 7.24
CA SER A 90 9.04 19.71 8.28
C SER A 90 9.59 19.24 9.62
N SER A 91 8.98 19.66 10.74
CA SER A 91 9.38 19.12 12.04
C SER A 91 9.29 17.60 12.05
N GLY A 92 10.40 16.92 12.28
CA GLY A 92 10.51 15.47 12.33
C GLY A 92 10.66 14.74 11.00
N SER A 93 10.60 15.41 9.82
CA SER A 93 10.64 14.71 8.53
C SER A 93 11.20 15.54 7.39
N SER A 94 12.03 14.92 6.55
CA SER A 94 12.51 15.44 5.25
C SER A 94 11.95 14.59 4.12
N VAL A 95 11.48 15.24 3.05
CA VAL A 95 11.05 14.58 1.82
C VAL A 95 11.71 15.28 0.63
N VAL A 96 12.61 14.61 -0.06
CA VAL A 96 13.22 15.09 -1.31
C VAL A 96 12.60 14.34 -2.49
N SER A 97 12.07 15.08 -3.44
CA SER A 97 11.34 14.56 -4.60
C SER A 97 12.07 14.93 -5.89
N LEU A 98 12.43 13.92 -6.67
CA LEU A 98 13.08 14.02 -7.97
C LEU A 98 12.05 13.72 -9.05
N LYS A 99 11.80 14.68 -9.93
CA LYS A 99 11.01 14.48 -11.14
C LYS A 99 11.96 14.29 -12.31
N PHE A 100 11.83 13.18 -13.01
CA PHE A 100 12.65 12.82 -14.17
C PHE A 100 12.05 13.33 -15.48
N GLU A 101 12.82 13.27 -16.55
CA GLU A 101 12.35 13.54 -17.90
C GLU A 101 11.44 12.40 -18.37
N GLU A 102 10.49 12.71 -19.26
CA GLU A 102 9.56 11.74 -19.82
C GLU A 102 10.30 10.68 -20.64
N GLY A 103 9.99 9.40 -20.39
CA GLY A 103 10.64 8.28 -21.05
C GLY A 103 11.94 7.77 -20.38
N THR A 104 12.31 8.34 -19.21
CA THR A 104 13.41 7.81 -18.41
C THR A 104 13.09 6.39 -17.92
N GLU A 105 14.07 5.49 -17.97
CA GLU A 105 13.93 4.15 -17.39
C GLU A 105 13.97 4.25 -15.86
N MET A 106 12.78 4.24 -15.24
CA MET A 106 12.61 4.55 -13.83
C MET A 106 13.19 3.49 -12.88
N GLY A 107 13.37 2.23 -13.34
CA GLY A 107 14.02 1.18 -12.57
C GLY A 107 15.50 1.50 -12.35
N ALA A 108 16.23 1.78 -13.45
CA ALA A 108 17.64 2.17 -13.39
C ALA A 108 17.82 3.49 -12.60
N ALA A 109 16.93 4.47 -12.79
CA ALA A 109 16.96 5.72 -12.04
C ALA A 109 16.75 5.49 -10.53
N LEU A 110 15.85 4.59 -10.14
CA LEU A 110 15.63 4.22 -8.74
C LEU A 110 16.86 3.59 -8.12
N ASP A 111 17.51 2.68 -8.84
CA ASP A 111 18.72 2.00 -8.35
C ASP A 111 19.88 3.00 -8.22
N GLN A 112 20.03 3.93 -9.17
CA GLN A 112 21.01 5.02 -9.10
C GLN A 112 20.77 5.92 -7.89
N VAL A 113 19.53 6.33 -7.63
CA VAL A 113 19.19 7.13 -6.44
C VAL A 113 19.48 6.37 -5.15
N LYS A 114 19.13 5.08 -5.07
CA LYS A 114 19.45 4.23 -3.90
C LYS A 114 20.94 4.13 -3.67
N GLU A 115 21.72 3.96 -4.72
CA GLU A 115 23.17 3.88 -4.64
C GLU A 115 23.77 5.18 -4.07
N GLN A 116 23.38 6.34 -4.59
CA GLN A 116 23.85 7.63 -4.10
C GLN A 116 23.44 7.85 -2.62
N ILE A 117 22.21 7.55 -2.27
CA ILE A 117 21.73 7.67 -0.88
C ILE A 117 22.49 6.72 0.06
N SER A 118 22.86 5.53 -0.40
CA SER A 118 23.63 4.58 0.41
C SER A 118 25.06 5.06 0.75
N GLN A 119 25.59 6.01 -0.04
CA GLN A 119 26.91 6.61 0.19
C GLN A 119 26.88 7.74 1.22
N LEU A 120 25.71 8.25 1.59
CA LEU A 120 25.53 9.25 2.65
C LEU A 120 25.94 8.68 4.01
N ARG A 121 27.07 9.15 4.54
CA ARG A 121 27.61 8.68 5.84
C ARG A 121 27.44 9.66 6.99
N ASN A 122 27.02 10.89 6.71
CA ASN A 122 27.02 12.00 7.66
C ASN A 122 25.61 12.42 8.10
N LEU A 123 24.66 11.49 8.11
CA LEU A 123 23.33 11.76 8.69
C LEU A 123 23.42 11.65 10.23
N PRO A 124 22.57 12.40 10.96
CA PRO A 124 22.47 12.28 12.41
C PRO A 124 22.19 10.83 12.83
N SER A 125 22.81 10.40 13.93
CA SER A 125 22.67 9.01 14.44
C SER A 125 21.23 8.65 14.83
N ASP A 126 20.43 9.66 15.19
CA ASP A 126 19.06 9.50 15.65
C ASP A 126 18.04 9.62 14.49
N ALA A 127 18.52 9.92 13.27
CA ALA A 127 17.68 9.92 12.08
C ALA A 127 17.45 8.49 11.58
N GLU A 128 16.23 8.21 11.12
CA GLU A 128 15.91 6.94 10.50
C GLU A 128 16.65 6.77 9.15
N ILE A 129 16.83 5.52 8.74
CA ILE A 129 17.45 5.19 7.45
C ILE A 129 16.61 5.79 6.32
N PRO A 130 17.22 6.49 5.33
CA PRO A 130 16.50 7.06 4.20
C PRO A 130 15.70 6.01 3.43
N LYS A 131 14.42 6.26 3.23
CA LYS A 131 13.52 5.43 2.43
C LYS A 131 13.42 5.99 1.03
N VAL A 132 13.95 5.28 0.03
CA VAL A 132 13.87 5.65 -1.39
C VAL A 132 12.76 4.88 -2.04
N SER A 133 11.81 5.58 -2.67
CA SER A 133 10.66 4.96 -3.31
C SER A 133 10.29 5.61 -4.64
N LEU A 134 9.90 4.79 -5.61
CA LEU A 134 9.25 5.26 -6.83
C LEU A 134 7.82 5.67 -6.51
N VAL A 135 7.42 6.86 -6.94
CA VAL A 135 6.04 7.33 -6.78
C VAL A 135 5.16 6.62 -7.79
N SER A 136 4.48 5.58 -7.36
CA SER A 136 3.46 4.91 -8.15
C SER A 136 2.13 5.60 -7.95
N ARG A 137 1.44 5.90 -9.06
CA ARG A 137 0.07 6.35 -9.01
C ARG A 137 -0.84 5.15 -8.81
N TYR A 138 -1.65 5.23 -7.78
CA TYR A 138 -2.68 4.24 -7.52
C TYR A 138 -4.03 4.83 -7.86
N GLU A 139 -4.81 4.09 -8.62
CA GLU A 139 -6.19 4.44 -8.93
C GLU A 139 -7.15 3.69 -8.01
N HIS A 140 -8.22 4.38 -7.68
CA HIS A 140 -9.25 3.85 -6.81
C HIS A 140 -10.11 2.80 -7.53
N ILE A 141 -10.32 1.63 -6.89
CA ILE A 141 -11.24 0.59 -7.36
C ILE A 141 -12.57 0.72 -6.62
N ALA A 142 -12.53 0.54 -5.30
CA ALA A 142 -13.69 0.59 -4.43
C ALA A 142 -13.26 0.82 -2.97
N ARG A 143 -14.23 1.15 -2.13
CA ARG A 143 -14.12 1.14 -0.67
C ARG A 143 -15.07 0.12 -0.09
N LEU A 144 -14.59 -0.61 0.87
CA LEU A 144 -15.38 -1.52 1.67
C LEU A 144 -15.56 -0.91 3.05
N LEU A 145 -16.79 -0.86 3.52
CA LEU A 145 -17.13 -0.48 4.88
C LEU A 145 -17.51 -1.74 5.64
N ILE A 146 -16.77 -2.02 6.70
CA ILE A 146 -17.01 -3.14 7.60
C ILE A 146 -17.47 -2.55 8.93
N THR A 147 -18.63 -2.99 9.42
CA THR A 147 -19.13 -2.54 10.72
C THR A 147 -19.42 -3.75 11.61
N THR A 148 -19.30 -3.55 12.93
CA THR A 148 -19.61 -4.58 13.91
C THR A 148 -20.59 -4.05 14.97
N GLU A 149 -21.37 -4.95 15.57
CA GLU A 149 -22.14 -4.68 16.79
C GLU A 149 -21.33 -4.94 18.06
N GLY A 150 -20.18 -5.61 17.92
CA GLY A 150 -19.24 -5.91 19.00
C GLY A 150 -18.06 -4.94 19.04
N ASP A 151 -16.94 -5.43 19.55
CA ASP A 151 -15.72 -4.66 19.68
C ASP A 151 -14.91 -4.66 18.37
N LEU A 152 -14.10 -3.60 18.17
CA LEU A 152 -13.16 -3.48 17.04
C LEU A 152 -12.14 -4.62 16.99
N GLU A 153 -11.80 -5.20 18.13
CA GLU A 153 -10.85 -6.32 18.21
C GLU A 153 -11.34 -7.56 17.45
N GLU A 154 -12.65 -7.80 17.45
CA GLU A 154 -13.23 -8.91 16.69
C GLU A 154 -13.04 -8.72 15.17
N LEU A 155 -12.99 -7.46 14.72
CA LEU A 155 -12.75 -7.13 13.33
C LEU A 155 -11.29 -7.25 12.92
N ARG A 156 -10.34 -7.11 13.84
CA ARG A 156 -8.91 -7.06 13.53
C ARG A 156 -8.43 -8.26 12.73
N TYR A 157 -8.75 -9.45 13.20
CA TYR A 157 -8.38 -10.68 12.50
C TYR A 157 -9.03 -10.75 11.12
N PHE A 158 -10.33 -10.48 11.04
CA PHE A 158 -11.07 -10.51 9.78
C PHE A 158 -10.54 -9.49 8.77
N VAL A 159 -10.29 -8.26 9.21
CA VAL A 159 -9.77 -7.18 8.35
C VAL A 159 -8.37 -7.53 7.83
N HIS A 160 -7.49 -8.05 8.69
CA HIS A 160 -6.15 -8.47 8.28
C HIS A 160 -6.19 -9.65 7.30
N GLU A 161 -7.05 -10.62 7.53
CA GLU A 161 -7.26 -11.73 6.59
C GLU A 161 -7.81 -11.25 5.24
N ALA A 162 -8.79 -10.34 5.27
CA ALA A 162 -9.36 -9.72 4.06
C ALA A 162 -8.29 -8.97 3.25
N GLU A 163 -7.44 -8.19 3.92
CA GLU A 163 -6.31 -7.48 3.31
C GLU A 163 -5.38 -8.47 2.60
N GLN A 164 -4.94 -9.52 3.29
CA GLN A 164 -4.03 -10.52 2.73
C GLN A 164 -4.66 -11.28 1.54
N GLN A 165 -5.92 -11.66 1.66
CA GLN A 165 -6.63 -12.35 0.58
C GLN A 165 -6.75 -11.48 -0.66
N LEU A 166 -7.09 -10.20 -0.52
CA LEU A 166 -7.24 -9.26 -1.63
C LEU A 166 -5.90 -8.97 -2.31
N LEU A 167 -4.83 -8.77 -1.54
CA LEU A 167 -3.46 -8.61 -2.07
C LEU A 167 -3.01 -9.86 -2.84
N ASN A 168 -3.22 -11.05 -2.29
CA ASN A 168 -2.84 -12.31 -2.92
C ASN A 168 -3.63 -12.62 -4.20
N ARG A 169 -4.84 -12.08 -4.34
CA ARG A 169 -5.67 -12.20 -5.56
C ARG A 169 -5.29 -11.19 -6.65
N GLY A 170 -4.39 -10.23 -6.36
CA GLY A 170 -3.87 -9.29 -7.35
C GLY A 170 -4.34 -7.84 -7.19
N ILE A 171 -5.03 -7.48 -6.11
CA ILE A 171 -5.25 -6.08 -5.78
C ILE A 171 -3.90 -5.45 -5.44
N SER A 172 -3.52 -4.38 -6.15
CA SER A 172 -2.16 -3.83 -6.05
C SER A 172 -1.87 -3.15 -4.71
N ARG A 173 -2.89 -2.56 -4.09
CA ARG A 173 -2.76 -1.89 -2.80
C ARG A 173 -4.08 -1.93 -2.03
N VAL A 174 -3.97 -2.32 -0.77
CA VAL A 174 -5.05 -2.28 0.22
C VAL A 174 -4.63 -1.32 1.33
N SER A 175 -5.51 -0.45 1.76
CA SER A 175 -5.26 0.49 2.87
C SER A 175 -6.42 0.41 3.84
N VAL A 176 -6.11 0.17 5.11
CA VAL A 176 -7.09 0.07 6.19
C VAL A 176 -7.12 1.38 6.97
N THR A 177 -8.30 1.86 7.30
CA THR A 177 -8.53 3.05 8.12
C THR A 177 -9.63 2.77 9.14
N GLY A 178 -9.47 3.27 10.35
CA GLY A 178 -10.45 3.07 11.44
C GLY A 178 -10.17 1.86 12.31
N LEU A 179 -9.04 1.18 12.10
CA LEU A 179 -8.56 0.09 12.95
C LEU A 179 -7.24 0.54 13.59
N PRO A 180 -7.28 1.24 14.73
CA PRO A 180 -6.07 1.71 15.40
C PRO A 180 -5.18 0.53 15.81
N GLU A 181 -3.87 0.72 15.70
CA GLU A 181 -2.90 -0.22 16.26
C GLU A 181 -3.06 -0.28 17.76
N GLU A 182 -2.70 -1.40 18.36
CA GLU A 182 -2.72 -1.56 19.80
C GLU A 182 -1.38 -1.14 20.42
N GLU A 183 -1.47 -0.52 21.57
CA GLU A 183 -0.33 -0.25 22.44
C GLU A 183 -0.51 -0.94 23.78
N MET A 184 0.60 -1.35 24.39
CA MET A 184 0.64 -1.77 25.78
C MET A 184 0.87 -0.53 26.64
N ALA A 185 -0.22 -0.02 27.24
CA ALA A 185 -0.14 1.15 28.10
C ALA A 185 0.31 0.73 29.49
N ILE A 186 1.48 1.22 29.92
CA ILE A 186 2.04 0.98 31.26
C ILE A 186 1.90 2.29 32.04
N GLN A 187 0.90 2.35 32.91
CA GLN A 187 0.62 3.53 33.72
C GLN A 187 1.26 3.39 35.10
N LEU A 188 2.33 4.16 35.35
CA LEU A 188 3.10 4.11 36.57
C LEU A 188 2.50 5.01 37.66
N SER A 189 2.36 4.48 38.88
CA SER A 189 1.95 5.26 40.03
C SER A 189 3.15 5.96 40.65
N THR A 190 3.20 7.30 40.56
CA THR A 190 4.27 8.13 41.15
C THR A 190 4.46 7.86 42.64
N GLN A 191 3.36 7.70 43.40
CA GLN A 191 3.42 7.42 44.82
C GLN A 191 4.06 6.08 45.15
N LYS A 192 3.81 5.05 44.32
CA LYS A 192 4.43 3.72 44.48
C LYS A 192 5.92 3.78 44.08
N LEU A 193 6.28 4.48 43.01
CA LEU A 193 7.66 4.68 42.60
C LEU A 193 8.49 5.36 43.70
N GLU A 194 8.01 6.46 44.25
CA GLU A 194 8.67 7.18 45.33
C GLU A 194 8.87 6.31 46.57
N SER A 195 7.84 5.54 46.98
CA SER A 195 7.92 4.66 48.15
C SER A 195 8.97 3.54 47.98
N LEU A 196 9.25 3.14 46.76
CA LEU A 196 10.24 2.10 46.43
C LEU A 196 11.59 2.69 46.00
N GLY A 197 11.72 4.02 45.93
CA GLY A 197 12.92 4.71 45.48
C GLY A 197 13.30 4.31 44.05
N LEU A 198 12.32 4.24 43.18
CA LEU A 198 12.47 3.98 41.74
C LEU A 198 12.26 5.29 40.95
N ASP A 199 13.08 5.52 39.94
CA ASP A 199 12.87 6.60 38.97
C ASP A 199 12.13 6.05 37.73
N LEU A 200 11.40 6.92 37.06
CA LEU A 200 10.70 6.62 35.82
C LEU A 200 11.64 6.11 34.72
N ASN A 201 12.84 6.72 34.64
CA ASN A 201 13.86 6.32 33.67
C ASN A 201 14.39 4.91 33.94
N ASP A 202 14.62 4.56 35.22
CA ASP A 202 15.09 3.22 35.61
C ASP A 202 14.09 2.14 35.17
N VAL A 203 12.78 2.42 35.34
CA VAL A 203 11.72 1.50 34.90
C VAL A 203 11.69 1.40 33.36
N GLY A 204 11.79 2.53 32.66
CA GLY A 204 11.83 2.60 31.20
C GLY A 204 13.00 1.82 30.61
N ASP A 205 14.19 2.01 31.15
CA ASP A 205 15.42 1.31 30.77
C ASP A 205 15.28 -0.20 30.98
N ARG A 206 14.71 -0.59 32.11
CA ARG A 206 14.49 -2.01 32.44
C ARG A 206 13.49 -2.68 31.51
N ILE A 207 12.40 -2.00 31.17
CA ILE A 207 11.43 -2.47 30.17
C ILE A 207 12.12 -2.60 28.80
N SER A 208 12.91 -1.61 28.43
CA SER A 208 13.64 -1.61 27.15
C SER A 208 14.66 -2.75 27.07
N GLU A 209 15.43 -3.01 28.13
CA GLU A 209 16.40 -4.10 28.20
C GLU A 209 15.75 -5.48 28.04
N LEU A 210 14.62 -5.69 28.72
CA LEU A 210 13.93 -6.99 28.75
C LEU A 210 12.98 -7.20 27.56
N SER A 211 12.69 -6.14 26.81
CA SER A 211 11.87 -6.20 25.58
C SER A 211 12.71 -6.33 24.30
N ARG A 212 14.05 -6.24 24.40
CA ARG A 212 14.92 -6.39 23.23
C ARG A 212 15.14 -7.87 22.90
N ASP A 213 15.01 -8.19 21.63
CA ASP A 213 15.41 -9.50 21.07
C ASP A 213 16.94 -9.50 20.92
N LEU A 214 17.66 -9.98 21.92
CA LEU A 214 19.10 -10.07 21.87
C LEU A 214 19.51 -11.39 21.21
N PRO A 215 20.33 -11.37 20.15
CA PRO A 215 20.93 -12.58 19.62
C PRO A 215 21.90 -13.13 20.68
N ALA A 216 21.57 -14.31 21.20
CA ALA A 216 22.36 -14.96 22.29
C ALA A 216 23.59 -15.71 21.78
N GLY A 217 24.00 -15.51 20.52
CA GLY A 217 25.17 -16.16 19.92
C GLY A 217 24.85 -17.44 19.15
N GLU A 218 25.89 -18.10 18.67
CA GLU A 218 25.79 -19.38 17.93
C GLU A 218 26.29 -20.52 18.79
N VAL A 219 25.56 -21.64 18.86
CA VAL A 219 25.96 -22.86 19.51
C VAL A 219 26.04 -23.98 18.47
N GLY A 220 27.22 -24.59 18.35
CA GLY A 220 27.48 -25.71 17.46
C GLY A 220 28.82 -25.59 16.74
N SER A 221 29.32 -26.72 16.20
CA SER A 221 30.45 -26.73 15.29
C SER A 221 30.03 -26.48 13.86
N ALA A 222 30.98 -26.15 12.97
CA ALA A 222 30.77 -25.62 11.61
C ALA A 222 29.71 -26.30 10.72
N ASP A 223 29.31 -27.54 10.99
CA ASP A 223 28.29 -28.28 10.20
C ASP A 223 26.87 -28.25 10.81
N ALA A 224 26.68 -27.73 12.03
CA ALA A 224 25.39 -27.68 12.71
C ALA A 224 25.23 -26.46 13.63
N ALA A 225 25.74 -25.32 13.21
CA ALA A 225 25.60 -24.06 13.95
C ALA A 225 24.12 -23.66 14.00
N ARG A 226 23.57 -23.51 15.21
CA ARG A 226 22.24 -22.96 15.44
C ARG A 226 22.37 -21.62 16.14
N THR A 227 21.76 -20.59 15.55
CA THR A 227 21.65 -19.29 16.18
C THR A 227 20.70 -19.39 17.38
N LEU A 228 21.21 -19.15 18.57
CA LEU A 228 20.38 -18.98 19.76
C LEU A 228 19.78 -17.57 19.73
N ARG A 229 18.45 -17.49 19.71
CA ARG A 229 17.71 -16.25 19.95
C ARG A 229 17.08 -16.33 21.32
N SER A 230 17.23 -15.28 22.09
CA SER A 230 16.39 -15.10 23.28
C SER A 230 14.97 -14.77 22.80
N LEU A 231 14.07 -15.74 22.93
CA LEU A 231 12.63 -15.57 22.57
C LEU A 231 11.84 -14.90 23.71
N ASP A 232 12.50 -14.17 24.57
CA ASP A 232 11.89 -13.55 25.76
C ASP A 232 11.20 -12.20 25.44
N GLN A 233 10.72 -12.03 24.20
CA GLN A 233 9.90 -10.89 23.84
C GLN A 233 8.54 -11.01 24.54
N ARG A 234 8.34 -10.20 25.57
CA ARG A 234 7.09 -10.10 26.28
C ARG A 234 6.11 -9.26 25.44
N ARG A 235 5.05 -9.90 24.95
CA ARG A 235 4.09 -9.27 24.01
C ARG A 235 2.68 -9.12 24.56
N ASP A 236 2.42 -9.64 25.76
CA ASP A 236 1.12 -9.57 26.41
C ASP A 236 1.21 -8.89 27.79
N ALA A 237 0.09 -8.43 28.30
CA ALA A 237 0.00 -7.71 29.58
C ALA A 237 0.49 -8.58 30.74
N ASP A 238 0.18 -9.88 30.72
CA ASP A 238 0.58 -10.81 31.78
C ASP A 238 2.08 -11.01 31.82
N ALA A 239 2.74 -11.05 30.66
CA ALA A 239 4.20 -11.15 30.57
C ALA A 239 4.90 -9.87 31.06
N PHE A 240 4.34 -8.69 30.77
CA PHE A 240 4.85 -7.42 31.29
C PHE A 240 4.63 -7.31 32.82
N SER A 241 3.48 -7.75 33.34
CA SER A 241 3.18 -7.67 34.76
C SER A 241 4.21 -8.39 35.64
N GLN A 242 4.74 -9.51 35.15
CA GLN A 242 5.74 -10.33 35.84
C GLN A 242 7.20 -9.84 35.64
N LEU A 243 7.39 -8.67 35.07
CA LEU A 243 8.72 -8.13 34.80
C LEU A 243 9.41 -7.68 36.11
N PRO A 244 10.59 -8.23 36.46
CA PRO A 244 11.28 -7.86 37.69
C PRO A 244 11.97 -6.50 37.56
N LEU A 245 11.62 -5.56 38.43
CA LEU A 245 12.23 -4.22 38.46
C LEU A 245 13.42 -4.17 39.37
N LYS A 246 13.26 -4.57 40.64
CA LYS A 246 14.35 -4.58 41.63
C LYS A 246 14.02 -5.50 42.83
N ILE A 247 15.00 -5.74 43.69
CA ILE A 247 14.79 -6.36 44.98
C ILE A 247 14.73 -5.25 46.03
N ASP A 248 13.66 -5.22 46.84
CA ASP A 248 13.50 -4.25 47.91
C ASP A 248 14.43 -4.53 49.11
N TYR A 249 14.42 -3.62 50.11
CA TYR A 249 15.27 -3.76 51.32
C TYR A 249 14.90 -4.98 52.17
N SER A 250 13.72 -5.57 51.98
CA SER A 250 13.27 -6.79 52.66
C SER A 250 13.66 -8.07 51.96
N GLY A 251 14.28 -7.98 50.78
CA GLY A 251 14.66 -9.12 49.93
C GLY A 251 13.51 -9.60 49.03
N ARG A 252 12.41 -8.87 48.94
CA ARG A 252 11.29 -9.20 48.05
C ARG A 252 11.55 -8.65 46.65
N LEU A 253 11.27 -9.47 45.67
CA LEU A 253 11.28 -9.05 44.26
C LEU A 253 10.09 -8.12 43.96
N VAL A 254 10.36 -6.92 43.50
CA VAL A 254 9.36 -5.95 43.05
C VAL A 254 9.09 -6.20 41.58
N LEU A 255 7.86 -6.49 41.22
CA LEU A 255 7.41 -6.68 39.84
C LEU A 255 6.81 -5.39 39.26
N LEU A 256 6.72 -5.31 37.94
CA LEU A 256 6.12 -4.16 37.27
C LEU A 256 4.64 -3.96 37.68
N ASP A 257 3.90 -5.04 37.92
CA ASP A 257 2.53 -5.04 38.42
C ASP A 257 2.37 -4.40 39.83
N ASP A 258 3.42 -4.44 40.66
CA ASP A 258 3.40 -3.79 41.97
C ASP A 258 3.35 -2.25 41.85
N VAL A 259 3.82 -1.66 40.76
CA VAL A 259 3.99 -0.19 40.58
C VAL A 259 3.21 0.38 39.40
N ALA A 260 2.79 -0.45 38.46
CA ALA A 260 2.10 -0.05 37.23
C ALA A 260 0.74 -0.71 37.11
N ASP A 261 -0.14 -0.06 36.34
CA ASP A 261 -1.33 -0.64 35.76
C ASP A 261 -1.05 -0.88 34.27
N ILE A 262 -1.22 -2.12 33.82
CA ILE A 262 -0.80 -2.57 32.48
C ILE A 262 -2.02 -3.00 31.71
N GLU A 263 -2.35 -2.25 30.69
CA GLU A 263 -3.54 -2.50 29.89
C GLU A 263 -3.20 -2.44 28.39
N ARG A 264 -3.82 -3.34 27.64
CA ARG A 264 -3.81 -3.28 26.18
C ARG A 264 -4.94 -2.35 25.75
N ARG A 265 -4.61 -1.33 24.97
CA ARG A 265 -5.59 -0.37 24.47
C ARG A 265 -5.24 0.11 23.06
N PRO A 266 -6.21 0.66 22.30
CA PRO A 266 -5.93 1.31 21.04
C PRO A 266 -4.91 2.43 21.21
N MET A 267 -3.92 2.52 20.29
CA MET A 267 -2.89 3.55 20.31
C MET A 267 -3.52 4.94 20.24
N SER A 268 -3.08 5.82 21.13
CA SER A 268 -3.55 7.21 21.19
C SER A 268 -3.19 7.94 19.88
N ASN A 269 -4.06 8.87 19.45
CA ASN A 269 -3.91 9.69 18.24
C ASN A 269 -4.05 8.96 16.88
N GLN A 270 -4.60 7.76 16.85
CA GLN A 270 -4.99 7.10 15.60
C GLN A 270 -6.48 7.32 15.30
N VAL A 271 -6.81 7.22 14.00
CA VAL A 271 -8.16 7.46 13.51
C VAL A 271 -9.05 6.26 13.81
N SER A 272 -10.13 6.48 14.54
CA SER A 272 -11.25 5.54 14.67
C SER A 272 -12.42 6.00 13.80
N LEU A 273 -13.16 5.05 13.23
CA LEU A 273 -14.32 5.32 12.40
C LEU A 273 -15.59 4.83 13.10
N LEU A 274 -16.64 5.64 13.00
CA LEU A 274 -17.98 5.27 13.43
C LEU A 274 -18.93 5.42 12.24
N TYR A 275 -19.76 4.44 12.02
CA TYR A 275 -20.84 4.49 11.03
C TYR A 275 -22.15 4.13 11.69
N ARG A 276 -23.10 5.08 11.74
CA ARG A 276 -24.40 4.95 12.43
C ARG A 276 -24.23 4.50 13.89
N ASP A 277 -23.30 5.14 14.59
CA ASP A 277 -22.94 4.87 15.99
C ASP A 277 -22.34 3.47 16.26
N LYS A 278 -21.96 2.74 15.21
CA LYS A 278 -21.26 1.45 15.32
C LYS A 278 -19.80 1.61 14.93
N PRO A 279 -18.90 0.87 15.60
CA PRO A 279 -17.50 0.82 15.17
C PRO A 279 -17.39 0.35 13.72
N ALA A 280 -16.55 1.03 12.96
CA ALA A 280 -16.40 0.78 11.54
C ALA A 280 -14.94 0.77 11.10
N VAL A 281 -14.63 -0.01 10.08
CA VAL A 281 -13.34 -0.05 9.39
C VAL A 281 -13.56 0.17 7.91
N GLU A 282 -12.81 1.09 7.31
CA GLU A 282 -12.76 1.28 5.86
C GLU A 282 -11.57 0.52 5.28
N ILE A 283 -11.82 -0.32 4.29
CA ILE A 283 -10.78 -0.90 3.45
C ILE A 283 -10.86 -0.23 2.09
N ARG A 284 -9.80 0.49 1.71
CA ARG A 284 -9.66 1.13 0.41
C ARG A 284 -8.84 0.26 -0.52
N LEU A 285 -9.43 -0.09 -1.65
CA LEU A 285 -8.82 -0.91 -2.68
C LEU A 285 -8.33 -0.04 -3.82
N GLN A 286 -7.09 -0.24 -4.20
CA GLN A 286 -6.42 0.52 -5.24
C GLN A 286 -5.65 -0.41 -6.17
N ARG A 287 -5.58 -0.02 -7.45
CA ARG A 287 -4.78 -0.69 -8.48
C ARG A 287 -3.64 0.22 -8.95
N THR A 288 -2.61 -0.35 -9.50
CA THR A 288 -1.64 0.42 -10.27
C THR A 288 -2.27 0.91 -11.57
N GLU A 289 -1.74 1.97 -12.12
CA GLU A 289 -2.21 2.56 -13.37
C GLU A 289 -2.17 1.58 -14.54
N SER A 290 -1.23 0.63 -14.54
CA SER A 290 -1.06 -0.40 -15.57
C SER A 290 -2.02 -1.59 -15.44
N ALA A 291 -2.67 -1.78 -14.29
CA ALA A 291 -3.61 -2.88 -14.07
C ALA A 291 -4.97 -2.59 -14.74
N ASP A 292 -5.69 -3.63 -15.16
CA ASP A 292 -7.03 -3.49 -15.72
C ASP A 292 -8.07 -3.23 -14.63
N SER A 293 -8.95 -2.25 -14.88
CA SER A 293 -9.98 -1.82 -13.94
C SER A 293 -11.09 -2.86 -13.77
N LEU A 294 -11.48 -3.53 -14.86
CA LEU A 294 -12.56 -4.52 -14.84
C LEU A 294 -12.06 -5.85 -14.28
N GLU A 295 -10.80 -6.21 -14.51
CA GLU A 295 -10.19 -7.39 -13.89
C GLU A 295 -10.08 -7.19 -12.37
N SER A 296 -9.62 -6.03 -11.92
CA SER A 296 -9.58 -5.69 -10.49
C SER A 296 -10.97 -5.71 -9.84
N ALA A 297 -11.98 -5.24 -10.58
CA ALA A 297 -13.38 -5.30 -10.13
C ALA A 297 -13.89 -6.73 -9.99
N LYS A 298 -13.56 -7.59 -10.96
CA LYS A 298 -13.94 -9.01 -10.93
C LYS A 298 -13.30 -9.74 -9.75
N ILE A 299 -12.02 -9.48 -9.47
CA ILE A 299 -11.34 -10.03 -8.27
C ILE A 299 -12.11 -9.66 -7.00
N LEU A 300 -12.54 -8.39 -6.89
CA LEU A 300 -13.33 -7.95 -5.75
C LEU A 300 -14.70 -8.62 -5.69
N GLU A 301 -15.42 -8.72 -6.81
CA GLU A 301 -16.74 -9.36 -6.85
C GLU A 301 -16.67 -10.83 -6.48
N ASP A 302 -15.69 -11.57 -7.01
CA ASP A 302 -15.47 -12.97 -6.69
C ASP A 302 -15.14 -13.14 -5.19
N TRP A 303 -14.28 -12.28 -4.64
CA TRP A 303 -13.97 -12.29 -3.21
C TRP A 303 -15.20 -11.98 -2.33
N LEU A 304 -16.02 -11.00 -2.73
CA LEU A 304 -17.25 -10.65 -2.00
C LEU A 304 -18.26 -11.81 -2.02
N ALA A 305 -18.42 -12.50 -3.16
CA ALA A 305 -19.32 -13.63 -3.28
C ALA A 305 -18.93 -14.79 -2.34
N GLU A 306 -17.64 -15.00 -2.13
CA GLU A 306 -17.12 -16.02 -1.22
C GLU A 306 -17.20 -15.60 0.26
N THR A 307 -16.91 -14.31 0.54
CA THR A 307 -16.74 -13.82 1.90
C THR A 307 -18.06 -13.43 2.56
N THR A 308 -19.00 -12.82 1.82
CA THR A 308 -20.27 -12.35 2.40
C THR A 308 -21.09 -13.43 3.10
N PRO A 309 -21.20 -14.66 2.57
CA PRO A 309 -21.92 -15.74 3.25
C PRO A 309 -21.25 -16.23 4.55
N ASN A 310 -19.95 -15.96 4.69
CA ASN A 310 -19.11 -16.48 5.78
C ASN A 310 -18.73 -15.41 6.79
N LEU A 311 -19.39 -14.24 6.75
CA LEU A 311 -19.11 -13.16 7.71
C LEU A 311 -19.40 -13.60 9.15
N PRO A 312 -18.60 -13.16 10.14
CA PRO A 312 -18.87 -13.35 11.54
C PRO A 312 -20.23 -12.76 11.93
N LYS A 313 -20.85 -13.30 12.96
CA LYS A 313 -22.15 -12.79 13.46
C LYS A 313 -21.99 -11.34 13.95
N GLY A 314 -22.90 -10.47 13.52
CA GLY A 314 -22.88 -9.05 13.89
C GLY A 314 -21.97 -8.18 13.02
N VAL A 315 -21.20 -8.76 12.10
CA VAL A 315 -20.38 -8.03 11.14
C VAL A 315 -21.15 -7.81 9.85
N THR A 316 -21.10 -6.58 9.33
CA THR A 316 -21.66 -6.24 8.00
C THR A 316 -20.55 -5.73 7.10
N LEU A 317 -20.66 -6.06 5.81
CA LEU A 317 -19.72 -5.65 4.76
C LEU A 317 -20.50 -4.96 3.65
N GLU A 318 -20.23 -3.69 3.42
CA GLU A 318 -20.86 -2.90 2.36
C GLU A 318 -19.79 -2.36 1.39
N VAL A 319 -20.09 -2.43 0.08
CA VAL A 319 -19.23 -1.83 -0.95
C VAL A 319 -19.81 -0.47 -1.31
N TYR A 320 -19.00 0.55 -1.21
CA TYR A 320 -19.35 1.90 -1.64
C TYR A 320 -18.23 2.53 -2.47
N ASP A 321 -18.52 3.64 -3.15
CA ASP A 321 -17.58 4.36 -4.02
C ASP A 321 -16.88 3.41 -5.03
N ALA A 322 -17.67 2.57 -5.71
CA ALA A 322 -17.17 1.59 -6.69
C ALA A 322 -16.99 2.26 -8.05
N SER A 323 -15.80 2.77 -8.35
CA SER A 323 -15.48 3.49 -9.60
C SER A 323 -15.69 2.65 -10.85
N TRP A 324 -15.45 1.35 -10.78
CA TRP A 324 -15.58 0.42 -11.88
C TRP A 324 -17.01 0.26 -12.40
N LYS A 325 -18.03 0.46 -11.54
CA LYS A 325 -19.45 0.41 -11.98
C LYS A 325 -19.74 1.44 -13.05
N GLN A 326 -19.23 2.65 -12.90
CA GLN A 326 -19.38 3.72 -13.90
C GLN A 326 -18.67 3.37 -15.21
N ILE A 327 -17.51 2.70 -15.14
CA ILE A 327 -16.77 2.24 -16.32
C ILE A 327 -17.58 1.16 -17.03
N ALA A 328 -18.06 0.15 -16.30
CA ALA A 328 -18.86 -0.94 -16.85
C ALA A 328 -20.14 -0.45 -17.52
N GLU A 329 -20.85 0.50 -16.90
CA GLU A 329 -22.04 1.14 -17.49
C GLU A 329 -21.72 1.87 -18.80
N ARG A 330 -20.65 2.66 -18.85
CA ARG A 330 -20.22 3.36 -20.07
C ARG A 330 -19.80 2.40 -21.17
N MET A 331 -19.07 1.35 -20.82
CA MET A 331 -18.68 0.29 -21.77
C MET A 331 -19.91 -0.41 -22.35
N ASN A 332 -20.88 -0.75 -21.52
CA ASN A 332 -22.12 -1.39 -21.99
C ASN A 332 -22.92 -0.47 -22.91
N LEU A 333 -23.01 0.83 -22.61
CA LEU A 333 -23.60 1.83 -23.48
C LEU A 333 -22.90 1.93 -24.83
N LEU A 334 -21.57 1.96 -24.84
CA LEU A 334 -20.78 2.01 -26.07
C LEU A 334 -20.98 0.77 -26.93
N LEU A 335 -20.95 -0.43 -26.30
CA LEU A 335 -21.17 -1.70 -27.00
C LEU A 335 -22.60 -1.77 -27.59
N THR A 336 -23.58 -1.40 -26.78
CA THR A 336 -25.02 -1.43 -27.25
C THR A 336 -25.22 -0.47 -28.40
N ASN A 337 -24.71 0.76 -28.30
CA ASN A 337 -24.81 1.75 -29.36
C ASN A 337 -24.01 1.33 -30.61
N GLY A 338 -22.78 0.81 -30.42
CA GLY A 338 -21.94 0.31 -31.49
C GLY A 338 -22.59 -0.86 -32.25
N LEU A 339 -23.17 -1.82 -31.53
CA LEU A 339 -23.94 -2.92 -32.13
C LEU A 339 -25.17 -2.42 -32.83
N GLY A 340 -25.90 -1.46 -32.26
CA GLY A 340 -27.05 -0.84 -32.91
C GLY A 340 -26.72 -0.19 -34.25
N VAL A 341 -25.64 0.60 -34.28
CA VAL A 341 -25.12 1.21 -35.51
C VAL A 341 -24.68 0.14 -36.53
N LEU A 342 -23.98 -0.88 -36.07
CA LEU A 342 -23.54 -1.99 -36.95
C LEU A 342 -24.73 -2.70 -37.60
N VAL A 343 -25.78 -3.03 -36.84
CA VAL A 343 -26.98 -3.67 -37.32
C VAL A 343 -27.69 -2.76 -38.34
N LEU A 344 -27.77 -1.45 -38.07
CA LEU A 344 -28.34 -0.47 -38.96
C LEU A 344 -27.57 -0.38 -40.29
N VAL A 345 -26.24 -0.31 -40.23
CA VAL A 345 -25.38 -0.27 -41.42
C VAL A 345 -25.52 -1.55 -42.24
N ILE A 346 -25.52 -2.73 -41.60
CA ILE A 346 -25.74 -4.01 -42.30
C ILE A 346 -27.14 -4.05 -42.93
N GLY A 347 -28.16 -3.59 -42.21
CA GLY A 347 -29.54 -3.51 -42.73
C GLY A 347 -29.67 -2.60 -43.97
N ILE A 348 -29.02 -1.43 -43.95
CA ILE A 348 -28.96 -0.52 -45.08
C ILE A 348 -28.23 -1.17 -46.26
N LEU A 349 -27.09 -1.79 -46.04
CA LEU A 349 -26.34 -2.49 -47.08
C LEU A 349 -27.15 -3.61 -47.70
N PHE A 350 -27.88 -4.39 -46.88
CA PHE A 350 -28.75 -5.46 -47.40
C PHE A 350 -29.95 -4.95 -48.19
N LEU A 351 -30.43 -3.74 -47.85
CA LEU A 351 -31.57 -3.13 -48.58
C LEU A 351 -31.16 -2.55 -49.94
N PHE A 352 -29.91 -2.09 -50.07
CA PHE A 352 -29.39 -1.44 -51.28
C PHE A 352 -28.56 -2.35 -52.18
N PHE A 353 -28.17 -3.56 -51.73
CA PHE A 353 -27.47 -4.58 -52.51
C PHE A 353 -28.33 -5.81 -52.77
#